data_9c9f56ec82e2df528d5a02c8b5a3f997
#
_entry.id   9c9f56ec82e2df528d5a02c8b5a3f997
#
_cell.length_a   1.000
_cell.length_b   1.000
_cell.length_c   1.000
_cell.angle_alpha   90.00
_cell.angle_beta   90.00
_cell.angle_gamma   90.00
#
_symmetry.space_group_name_H-M   'P 1'
#
loop_
_entity.id
_entity.type
_entity.pdbx_description
1 polymer ?
#
loop_
_entity_poly.entity_id
_entity_poly.type
_entity_poly.pdbx_seq_one_letter_code
_entity_poly.pdbx_strand_id
1 'polypeptide(L)'
;MIISSWNVNSVRARIINIQEYLKKFSPDILMMQEIKTQEETYPFDDITKLKYESHVFGQKSYNGVAIISKKKIEKIEKDIFKDKNKQSRIITANIKHKSKTIKLINIYTPNGLSLIHIWRCRRSTGC
;
A
#
# COMPACT_ATOMS: atom_id res chain seq x y z
N MET A 1 -16.29 1.67 8.80
CA MET A 1 -14.92 1.16 8.56
C MET A 1 -14.04 2.29 8.02
N ILE A 2 -12.83 2.43 8.55
CA ILE A 2 -11.89 3.46 8.11
C ILE A 2 -10.80 2.82 7.27
N ILE A 3 -10.65 3.27 6.04
CA ILE A 3 -9.59 2.84 5.13
C ILE A 3 -8.77 4.08 4.77
N SER A 4 -7.47 4.02 5.04
CA SER A 4 -6.55 5.13 4.78
C SER A 4 -5.56 4.75 3.70
N SER A 5 -5.05 5.75 2.98
CA SER A 5 -4.00 5.59 1.99
C SER A 5 -2.94 6.65 2.21
N TRP A 6 -1.67 6.25 2.19
CA TRP A 6 -0.57 7.16 2.53
C TRP A 6 0.70 6.78 1.76
N ASN A 7 1.20 7.71 0.98
CA ASN A 7 2.53 7.57 0.40
C ASN A 7 3.54 7.96 1.49
N VAL A 8 4.18 6.96 2.09
CA VAL A 8 5.01 7.18 3.27
C VAL A 8 6.43 7.61 2.95
N ASN A 9 6.86 7.51 1.70
CA ASN A 9 8.21 7.86 1.30
C ASN A 9 9.26 7.30 2.27
N SER A 10 9.36 5.99 2.28
CA SER A 10 10.16 5.16 3.18
C SER A 10 9.44 4.85 4.49
N VAL A 11 8.99 3.61 4.60
CA VAL A 11 8.33 3.13 5.82
C VAL A 11 9.28 3.16 7.01
N ARG A 12 10.56 2.88 6.79
CA ARG A 12 11.55 2.87 7.87
C ARG A 12 11.82 4.28 8.39
N ALA A 13 11.88 5.26 7.51
CA ALA A 13 12.09 6.64 7.90
C ALA A 13 10.88 7.23 8.63
N ARG A 14 9.68 6.73 8.33
CA ARG A 14 8.43 7.26 8.88
C ARG A 14 7.79 6.35 9.91
N ILE A 15 8.51 5.35 10.42
CA ILE A 15 7.88 4.35 11.29
C ILE A 15 7.23 4.96 12.53
N ILE A 16 7.86 5.96 13.14
CA ILE A 16 7.30 6.63 14.32
C ILE A 16 6.02 7.36 13.96
N ASN A 17 6.01 8.07 12.84
CA ASN A 17 4.81 8.77 12.37
C ASN A 17 3.67 7.80 12.04
N ILE A 18 4.02 6.66 11.45
CA ILE A 18 3.05 5.63 11.13
C ILE A 18 2.43 5.07 12.41
N GLN A 19 3.26 4.76 13.40
CA GLN A 19 2.78 4.26 14.68
C GLN A 19 1.85 5.28 15.37
N GLU A 20 2.21 6.55 15.36
CA GLU A 20 1.38 7.62 15.92
C GLU A 20 0.04 7.70 15.21
N TYR A 21 0.05 7.61 13.88
CA TYR A 21 -1.17 7.62 13.08
C TYR A 21 -2.08 6.45 13.44
N LEU A 22 -1.51 5.25 13.52
CA LEU A 22 -2.27 4.05 13.85
C LEU A 22 -2.88 4.14 15.25
N LYS A 23 -2.15 4.70 16.21
CA LYS A 23 -2.65 4.87 17.57
C LYS A 23 -3.76 5.91 17.64
N LYS A 24 -3.58 7.02 16.95
CA LYS A 24 -4.51 8.15 17.03
C LYS A 24 -5.83 7.90 16.30
N PHE A 25 -5.75 7.37 15.09
CA PHE A 25 -6.94 7.23 14.24
C PHE A 25 -7.49 5.82 14.18
N SER A 26 -6.73 4.83 14.60
CA SER A 26 -7.13 3.41 14.60
C SER A 26 -7.86 3.00 13.31
N PRO A 27 -7.29 3.22 12.13
CA PRO A 27 -7.94 2.79 10.90
C PRO A 27 -8.07 1.27 10.87
N ASP A 28 -9.06 0.76 10.17
CA ASP A 28 -9.16 -0.68 9.95
C ASP A 28 -8.10 -1.13 8.98
N ILE A 29 -7.84 -0.32 7.96
CA ILE A 29 -6.87 -0.62 6.90
C ILE A 29 -6.04 0.64 6.64
N LEU A 30 -4.73 0.45 6.50
CA LEU A 30 -3.83 1.49 5.99
C LEU A 30 -3.08 0.94 4.79
N MET A 31 -3.28 1.57 3.64
CA MET A 31 -2.57 1.21 2.42
C MET A 31 -1.41 2.18 2.23
N MET A 32 -0.19 1.65 2.14
CA MET A 32 1.01 2.47 2.01
C MET A 32 1.67 2.29 0.65
N GLN A 33 2.20 3.38 0.13
CA GLN A 33 2.98 3.39 -1.10
C GLN A 33 4.37 3.94 -0.81
N GLU A 34 5.30 3.64 -1.69
CA GLU A 34 6.71 4.02 -1.54
C GLU A 34 7.31 3.58 -0.21
N ILE A 35 7.13 2.32 0.13
CA ILE A 35 7.70 1.80 1.38
C ILE A 35 9.23 1.73 1.32
N LYS A 36 9.81 1.63 0.12
CA LYS A 36 11.26 1.69 -0.16
C LYS A 36 12.08 0.68 0.64
N THR A 37 11.53 -0.50 0.83
CA THR A 37 12.22 -1.57 1.53
C THR A 37 11.71 -2.92 1.02
N GLN A 38 12.57 -3.91 1.09
CA GLN A 38 12.18 -5.29 0.80
C GLN A 38 11.57 -5.92 2.06
N GLU A 39 10.97 -7.08 1.92
CA GLU A 39 10.31 -7.75 3.03
C GLU A 39 11.27 -7.99 4.21
N GLU A 40 12.50 -8.37 3.92
CA GLU A 40 13.50 -8.73 4.92
C GLU A 40 13.85 -7.56 5.84
N THR A 41 13.70 -6.33 5.38
CA THR A 41 14.03 -5.14 6.16
C THR A 41 12.81 -4.31 6.55
N TYR A 42 11.62 -4.79 6.24
CA TYR A 42 10.38 -4.13 6.63
C TYR A 42 10.19 -4.26 8.15
N PRO A 43 9.78 -3.18 8.84
CA PRO A 43 9.66 -3.20 10.31
C PRO A 43 8.36 -3.86 10.78
N PHE A 44 8.23 -5.16 10.56
CA PHE A 44 7.03 -5.91 10.94
C PHE A 44 6.69 -5.79 12.42
N ASP A 45 7.70 -5.92 13.30
CA ASP A 45 7.47 -5.91 14.74
C ASP A 45 6.89 -4.59 15.24
N ASP A 46 7.35 -3.49 14.68
CA ASP A 46 6.87 -2.15 15.06
C ASP A 46 5.39 -1.95 14.74
N ILE A 47 4.90 -2.67 13.75
CA ILE A 47 3.49 -2.61 13.35
C ILE A 47 2.69 -3.67 14.10
N THR A 48 3.23 -4.89 14.21
CA THR A 48 2.55 -6.01 14.87
C THR A 48 2.26 -5.73 16.34
N LYS A 49 3.15 -5.02 17.04
CA LYS A 49 2.91 -4.68 18.44
C LYS A 49 1.70 -3.77 18.65
N LEU A 50 1.23 -3.12 17.59
CA LEU A 50 0.02 -2.31 17.64
C LEU A 50 -1.22 -3.09 17.19
N LYS A 51 -1.09 -4.42 17.07
CA LYS A 51 -2.16 -5.35 16.68
C LYS A 51 -2.61 -5.16 15.23
N TYR A 52 -1.69 -4.79 14.39
CA TYR A 52 -1.89 -4.72 12.94
C TYR A 52 -1.05 -5.78 12.26
N GLU A 53 -1.58 -6.36 11.20
CA GLU A 53 -0.87 -7.29 10.35
C GLU A 53 -0.44 -6.58 9.08
N SER A 54 0.79 -6.81 8.64
CA SER A 54 1.34 -6.18 7.43
C SER A 54 1.48 -7.19 6.31
N HIS A 55 1.00 -6.80 5.13
CA HIS A 55 1.15 -7.57 3.90
C HIS A 55 1.95 -6.71 2.94
N VAL A 56 3.13 -7.20 2.56
CA VAL A 56 4.16 -6.37 1.93
C VAL A 56 4.54 -6.92 0.57
N PHE A 57 4.60 -6.04 -0.41
CA PHE A 57 5.22 -6.32 -1.69
C PHE A 57 6.29 -5.25 -1.92
N GLY A 58 7.51 -5.57 -1.49
CA GLY A 58 8.59 -4.61 -1.44
C GLY A 58 9.68 -4.85 -2.46
N GLN A 59 10.52 -3.85 -2.60
CA GLN A 59 11.77 -3.97 -3.32
C GLN A 59 12.77 -2.99 -2.71
N LYS A 60 14.06 -3.29 -2.89
CA LYS A 60 15.11 -2.49 -2.27
C LYS A 60 15.12 -1.07 -2.84
N SER A 61 15.18 -0.08 -1.95
CA SER A 61 15.40 1.33 -2.24
C SER A 61 14.32 2.08 -3.00
N TYR A 62 13.48 1.41 -3.78
CA TYR A 62 12.45 2.06 -4.60
C TYR A 62 11.10 1.40 -4.44
N ASN A 63 10.06 2.12 -4.83
CA ASN A 63 8.70 1.58 -4.93
C ASN A 63 8.26 0.86 -3.64
N GLY A 64 7.49 -0.19 -3.80
CA GLY A 64 6.99 -1.00 -2.69
C GLY A 64 5.65 -0.53 -2.19
N VAL A 65 4.78 -1.48 -1.97
CA VAL A 65 3.44 -1.22 -1.45
C VAL A 65 3.15 -2.18 -0.31
N ALA A 66 2.30 -1.74 0.62
CA ALA A 66 1.91 -2.57 1.75
C ALA A 66 0.47 -2.30 2.14
N ILE A 67 -0.17 -3.32 2.68
CA ILE A 67 -1.49 -3.19 3.29
C ILE A 67 -1.34 -3.57 4.76
N ILE A 68 -1.68 -2.65 5.64
CA ILE A 68 -1.69 -2.87 7.08
C ILE A 68 -3.15 -3.01 7.51
N SER A 69 -3.48 -4.05 8.27
CA SER A 69 -4.87 -4.33 8.63
C SER A 69 -5.03 -4.82 10.05
N LYS A 70 -6.06 -4.34 10.73
CA LYS A 70 -6.58 -4.94 11.97
C LYS A 70 -7.44 -6.16 11.66
N LYS A 71 -7.99 -6.24 10.45
CA LYS A 71 -8.91 -7.28 10.04
C LYS A 71 -8.16 -8.38 9.30
N LYS A 72 -8.74 -9.58 9.30
CA LYS A 72 -8.17 -10.68 8.53
C LYS A 72 -8.26 -10.36 7.05
N ILE A 73 -7.16 -10.53 6.35
CA ILE A 73 -7.06 -10.31 4.91
C ILE A 73 -7.02 -11.65 4.19
N GLU A 74 -7.73 -11.73 3.08
CA GLU A 74 -7.80 -12.94 2.26
C GLU A 74 -7.36 -12.63 0.83
N LYS A 75 -6.96 -13.66 0.10
CA LYS A 75 -6.61 -13.59 -1.34
C LYS A 75 -5.65 -12.45 -1.66
N ILE A 76 -4.50 -12.46 -0.99
CA ILE A 76 -3.46 -11.47 -1.26
C ILE A 76 -2.80 -11.82 -2.59
N GLU A 77 -2.80 -10.87 -3.51
CA GLU A 77 -2.14 -11.02 -4.80
C GLU A 77 -1.17 -9.88 -5.01
N LYS A 78 0.03 -10.23 -5.48
CA LYS A 78 1.11 -9.28 -5.74
C LYS A 78 1.41 -9.30 -7.23
N ASP A 79 1.70 -8.11 -7.78
CA ASP A 79 2.12 -7.96 -9.17
C ASP A 79 1.14 -8.59 -10.17
N ILE A 80 -0.14 -8.27 -10.04
CA ILE A 80 -1.18 -8.85 -10.90
C ILE A 80 -1.01 -8.50 -12.39
N PHE A 81 -0.30 -7.42 -12.69
CA PHE A 81 -0.02 -7.01 -14.07
C PHE A 81 1.29 -7.57 -14.60
N LYS A 82 2.03 -8.32 -13.79
CA LYS A 82 3.33 -8.92 -14.17
C LYS A 82 4.25 -7.89 -14.82
N ASP A 83 4.56 -6.85 -14.06
CA ASP A 83 5.40 -5.76 -14.51
C ASP A 83 6.71 -6.30 -15.08
N LYS A 84 7.02 -5.96 -16.34
CA LYS A 84 8.23 -6.41 -17.02
C LYS A 84 9.49 -5.95 -16.30
N ASN A 85 9.44 -4.82 -15.63
CA ASN A 85 10.57 -4.27 -14.88
C ASN A 85 10.61 -4.81 -13.45
N LYS A 86 9.71 -5.72 -13.09
CA LYS A 86 9.62 -6.34 -11.76
C LYS A 86 9.55 -5.30 -10.64
N GLN A 87 8.82 -4.23 -10.86
CA GLN A 87 8.65 -3.18 -9.87
C GLN A 87 7.46 -3.48 -8.96
N SER A 88 7.67 -3.31 -7.66
CA SER A 88 6.65 -3.59 -6.65
C SER A 88 5.68 -2.41 -6.52
N ARG A 89 4.68 -2.37 -7.39
CA ARG A 89 3.76 -1.24 -7.50
C ARG A 89 2.32 -1.53 -7.13
N ILE A 90 1.93 -2.80 -7.08
CA ILE A 90 0.53 -3.14 -6.82
C ILE A 90 0.40 -4.36 -5.93
N ILE A 91 -0.46 -4.25 -4.96
CA ILE A 91 -0.87 -5.36 -4.10
C ILE A 91 -2.37 -5.29 -3.92
N THR A 92 -3.04 -6.42 -4.03
CA THR A 92 -4.48 -6.51 -3.84
C THR A 92 -4.80 -7.52 -2.75
N ALA A 93 -5.95 -7.33 -2.11
CA ALA A 93 -6.41 -8.23 -1.07
C ALA A 93 -7.91 -8.11 -0.90
N ASN A 94 -8.52 -9.09 -0.28
CA ASN A 94 -9.94 -9.06 0.05
C ASN A 94 -10.10 -8.99 1.56
N ILE A 95 -11.09 -8.21 2.00
CA ILE A 95 -11.53 -8.21 3.40
C ILE A 95 -13.04 -8.42 3.43
N LYS A 96 -13.51 -8.95 4.55
CA LYS A 96 -14.95 -9.08 4.78
C LYS A 96 -15.43 -8.01 5.74
N HIS A 97 -16.53 -7.38 5.40
CA HIS A 97 -17.18 -6.40 6.25
C HIS A 97 -18.70 -6.53 6.12
N LYS A 98 -19.37 -6.85 7.23
CA LYS A 98 -20.83 -7.01 7.28
C LYS A 98 -21.33 -7.93 6.16
N SER A 99 -20.82 -9.15 6.09
CA SER A 99 -21.14 -10.18 5.10
C SER A 99 -20.84 -9.82 3.64
N LYS A 100 -20.19 -8.70 3.39
CA LYS A 100 -19.75 -8.32 2.04
C LYS A 100 -18.25 -8.50 1.92
N THR A 101 -17.80 -8.80 0.71
CA THR A 101 -16.38 -8.87 0.41
C THR A 101 -15.97 -7.57 -0.27
N ILE A 102 -14.96 -6.91 0.28
CA ILE A 102 -14.40 -5.68 -0.29
C ILE A 102 -13.03 -6.01 -0.85
N LYS A 103 -12.81 -5.67 -2.12
CA LYS A 103 -11.49 -5.83 -2.72
C LYS A 103 -10.70 -4.55 -2.53
N LEU A 104 -9.52 -4.70 -1.95
CA LEU A 104 -8.58 -3.60 -1.76
C LEU A 104 -7.56 -3.65 -2.88
N ILE A 105 -7.32 -2.52 -3.52
CA ILE A 105 -6.31 -2.40 -4.56
C ILE A 105 -5.40 -1.24 -4.18
N ASN A 106 -4.15 -1.56 -3.87
CA ASN A 106 -3.15 -0.57 -3.49
C ASN A 106 -2.14 -0.42 -4.62
N ILE A 107 -2.14 0.74 -5.26
CA ILE A 107 -1.30 1.01 -6.43
C ILE A 107 -0.39 2.19 -6.14
N TYR A 108 0.90 2.04 -6.47
CA TYR A 108 1.84 3.14 -6.48
C TYR A 108 2.25 3.45 -7.92
N THR A 109 2.11 4.71 -8.31
CA THR A 109 2.50 5.19 -9.63
C THR A 109 3.65 6.19 -9.48
N PRO A 110 4.90 5.74 -9.71
CA PRO A 110 6.08 6.58 -9.45
C PRO A 110 6.07 7.83 -10.33
N ASN A 111 6.31 8.99 -9.71
CA ASN A 111 6.35 10.31 -10.35
C ASN A 111 5.17 10.61 -11.27
N GLY A 112 4.29 9.67 -11.47
CA GLY A 112 3.15 9.82 -12.36
C GLY A 112 3.51 10.03 -13.82
N LEU A 113 4.73 9.69 -14.24
CA LEU A 113 5.15 9.97 -15.62
C LEU A 113 4.26 9.26 -16.65
N SER A 114 4.02 7.98 -16.46
CA SER A 114 3.11 7.25 -17.34
C SER A 114 1.69 7.76 -17.23
N LEU A 115 1.26 8.08 -16.02
CA LEU A 115 -0.05 8.66 -15.78
C LEU A 115 -0.15 10.08 -16.31
N ILE A 116 0.92 10.85 -16.21
CA ILE A 116 0.95 12.21 -16.76
C ILE A 116 0.65 12.17 -18.24
N HIS A 117 1.22 11.24 -18.96
CA HIS A 117 0.91 11.07 -20.39
C HIS A 117 -0.57 10.78 -20.59
N ILE A 118 -1.12 9.85 -19.83
CA ILE A 118 -2.53 9.49 -19.92
C ILE A 118 -3.41 10.70 -19.55
N TRP A 119 -3.06 11.40 -18.49
CA TRP A 119 -3.77 12.59 -18.04
C TRP A 119 -3.76 13.68 -19.10
N ARG A 120 -2.60 13.99 -19.67
CA ARG A 120 -2.47 14.99 -20.70
C ARG A 120 -3.30 14.63 -21.93
N CYS A 121 -3.25 13.38 -22.33
CA CYS A 121 -4.03 12.90 -23.43
C CYS A 121 -5.53 13.11 -23.18
N ARG A 122 -6.01 12.76 -22.01
CA ARG A 122 -7.39 12.98 -21.61
C ARG A 122 -7.77 14.44 -21.59
N ARG A 123 -6.90 15.28 -21.04
CA ARG A 123 -7.14 16.73 -20.99
C ARG A 123 -7.17 17.33 -22.38
N SER A 124 -6.27 16.92 -23.24
CA SER A 124 -6.25 17.42 -24.61
C SER A 124 -7.48 17.02 -25.41
N THR A 125 -8.16 15.94 -25.00
CA THR A 125 -9.41 15.51 -25.60
C THR A 125 -10.63 16.06 -24.88
N GLY A 126 -10.42 17.04 -24.00
CA GLY A 126 -11.53 17.65 -23.26
C GLY A 126 -11.90 16.93 -21.98
N CYS A 127 -11.02 16.07 -21.52
CA CYS A 127 -11.28 15.32 -20.29
C CYS A 127 -11.11 16.18 -19.06
#